data_9fbae92c3364437fb4cd9457190fbedb
#
_entry.id   9fbae92c3364437fb4cd9457190fbedb
#
_cell.length_a   1.000
_cell.length_b   1.000
_cell.length_c   1.000
_cell.angle_alpha   90.00
_cell.angle_beta   90.00
_cell.angle_gamma   90.00
#
_symmetry.space_group_name_H-M   'P 1'
#
loop_
_entity.id
_entity.type
_entity.pdbx_description
1 polymer ?
#
loop_
_entity_poly.entity_id
_entity_poly.type
_entity_poly.pdbx_seq_one_letter_code
_entity_poly.pdbx_strand_id
1 'polypeptide(L)'
;LIYHVACLSDEETGRHTKYMEADCFTVNPPKLGPARVIAYDMQAINYALKLIKQQKIEKPIFYILGNTIGAFIAPFARKIHKLSGQLFVNPDGLEWKRSKWSKPVQAYLKYAEKVMTKKADLIISDNQGIESYIQSSYPWAKTSFIAYGTDLTPSSLTAQSDKVQDFLAKWQTKEKGYYLIVGRF
;
A
#
# COMPACT_ATOMS: atom_id res chain seq x y z
N LEU A 1 6.21 -4.12 18.94
CA LEU A 1 6.53 -4.08 17.52
C LEU A 1 6.88 -2.64 17.18
N ILE A 2 7.96 -2.41 16.44
CA ILE A 2 8.37 -1.07 15.98
C ILE A 2 7.99 -0.96 14.50
N TYR A 3 7.27 0.09 14.14
CA TYR A 3 6.86 0.35 12.78
C TYR A 3 7.67 1.50 12.18
N HIS A 4 8.23 1.26 10.99
CA HIS A 4 8.83 2.29 10.16
C HIS A 4 8.01 2.45 8.90
N VAL A 5 7.59 3.67 8.58
CA VAL A 5 6.71 3.96 7.43
C VAL A 5 7.43 4.90 6.48
N ALA A 6 7.59 4.47 5.23
CA ALA A 6 8.07 5.34 4.17
C ALA A 6 6.94 6.28 3.73
N CYS A 7 7.21 7.57 3.65
CA CYS A 7 6.26 8.60 3.25
C CYS A 7 6.77 9.35 2.03
N LEU A 8 5.96 9.39 0.95
CA LEU A 8 6.29 10.23 -0.20
C LEU A 8 6.29 11.70 0.22
N SER A 9 7.36 12.39 -0.10
CA SER A 9 7.52 13.82 0.21
C SER A 9 8.32 14.51 -0.88
N ASP A 10 8.16 15.83 -1.00
CA ASP A 10 9.06 16.67 -1.79
C ASP A 10 10.22 17.21 -0.93
N GLU A 11 10.27 16.88 0.36
CA GLU A 11 11.40 17.17 1.26
C GLU A 11 12.53 16.16 1.06
N GLU A 12 13.70 16.44 1.64
CA GLU A 12 14.86 15.55 1.58
C GLU A 12 14.54 14.15 2.12
N THR A 13 15.06 13.12 1.45
CA THR A 13 14.88 11.73 1.85
C THR A 13 15.58 11.48 3.20
N GLY A 14 14.86 10.86 4.12
CA GLY A 14 15.38 10.45 5.41
C GLY A 14 15.10 11.42 6.56
N ARG A 15 14.24 12.41 6.37
CA ARG A 15 13.70 13.19 7.48
C ARG A 15 12.71 12.34 8.26
N HIS A 16 12.92 12.19 9.56
CA HIS A 16 12.09 11.38 10.43
C HIS A 16 11.04 12.24 11.15
N THR A 17 9.82 11.70 11.24
CA THR A 17 8.71 12.24 12.03
C THR A 17 7.99 11.08 12.70
N LYS A 18 7.32 11.33 13.83
CA LYS A 18 6.48 10.32 14.47
C LYS A 18 5.02 10.58 14.13
N TYR A 19 4.32 9.51 13.78
CA TYR A 19 2.87 9.51 13.63
C TYR A 19 2.30 8.33 14.42
N MET A 20 1.52 8.62 15.47
CA MET A 20 1.12 7.62 16.47
C MET A 20 2.36 6.86 17.00
N GLU A 21 2.40 5.54 16.83
CA GLU A 21 3.52 4.70 17.27
C GLU A 21 4.55 4.42 16.16
N ALA A 22 4.31 4.92 14.95
CA ALA A 22 5.19 4.69 13.80
C ALA A 22 6.28 5.76 13.68
N ASP A 23 7.47 5.33 13.33
CA ASP A 23 8.56 6.18 12.88
C ASP A 23 8.46 6.35 11.35
N CYS A 24 8.01 7.53 10.92
CA CYS A 24 7.84 7.85 9.51
C CYS A 24 9.11 8.50 8.96
N PHE A 25 9.56 8.08 7.78
CA PHE A 25 10.67 8.71 7.10
C PHE A 25 10.29 9.17 5.68
N THR A 26 10.77 10.32 5.27
CA THR A 26 10.49 10.88 3.95
C THR A 26 11.28 10.18 2.86
N VAL A 27 10.67 10.07 1.68
CA VAL A 27 11.29 9.61 0.44
C VAL A 27 10.92 10.57 -0.67
N ASN A 28 11.93 11.17 -1.31
CA ASN A 28 11.77 12.10 -2.43
C ASN A 28 12.30 11.52 -3.73
N PRO A 29 11.49 10.73 -4.45
CA PRO A 29 11.92 10.16 -5.72
C PRO A 29 11.89 11.21 -6.85
N PRO A 30 12.69 11.02 -7.90
CA PRO A 30 12.65 11.86 -9.10
C PRO A 30 11.24 11.95 -9.69
N LYS A 31 10.89 13.10 -10.26
CA LYS A 31 9.59 13.35 -10.92
C LYS A 31 9.55 12.67 -12.30
N LEU A 32 9.38 11.37 -12.35
CA LEU A 32 9.40 10.52 -13.56
C LEU A 32 7.99 10.15 -14.06
N GLY A 33 7.00 11.01 -13.85
CA GLY A 33 5.62 10.70 -14.21
C GLY A 33 5.13 9.40 -13.54
N PRO A 34 4.49 8.48 -14.27
CA PRO A 34 3.98 7.21 -13.70
C PRO A 34 5.08 6.31 -13.11
N ALA A 35 6.33 6.42 -13.58
CA ALA A 35 7.45 5.65 -13.04
C ALA A 35 7.95 6.15 -11.67
N ARG A 36 7.46 7.31 -11.20
CA ARG A 36 7.78 7.86 -9.88
C ARG A 36 7.49 6.87 -8.75
N VAL A 37 6.42 6.08 -8.88
CA VAL A 37 6.06 5.07 -7.86
C VAL A 37 7.14 3.99 -7.75
N ILE A 38 7.67 3.51 -8.87
CA ILE A 38 8.75 2.51 -8.88
C ILE A 38 10.02 3.09 -8.23
N ALA A 39 10.38 4.32 -8.60
CA ALA A 39 11.53 5.01 -8.03
C ALA A 39 11.37 5.23 -6.51
N TYR A 40 10.15 5.58 -6.08
CA TYR A 40 9.79 5.69 -4.66
C TYR A 40 10.01 4.38 -3.91
N ASP A 41 9.44 3.28 -4.39
CA ASP A 41 9.56 1.98 -3.75
C ASP A 41 11.03 1.53 -3.65
N MET A 42 11.81 1.72 -4.72
CA MET A 42 13.24 1.38 -4.74
C MET A 42 14.04 2.19 -3.72
N GLN A 43 13.77 3.51 -3.62
CA GLN A 43 14.44 4.38 -2.65
C GLN A 43 14.01 4.06 -1.22
N ALA A 44 12.72 3.83 -0.99
CA ALA A 44 12.17 3.45 0.31
C ALA A 44 12.81 2.16 0.84
N ILE A 45 12.88 1.12 0.01
CA ILE A 45 13.51 -0.15 0.40
C ILE A 45 15.01 0.04 0.66
N ASN A 46 15.73 0.77 -0.19
CA ASN A 46 17.15 1.04 0.03
C ASN A 46 17.41 1.81 1.33
N TYR A 47 16.58 2.82 1.63
CA TYR A 47 16.69 3.56 2.87
C TYR A 47 16.39 2.68 4.09
N ALA A 48 15.30 1.88 4.04
CA ALA A 48 14.96 0.94 5.10
C ALA A 48 16.09 -0.10 5.34
N LEU A 49 16.71 -0.63 4.28
CA LEU A 49 17.85 -1.54 4.40
C LEU A 49 19.07 -0.88 5.08
N LYS A 50 19.29 0.42 4.86
CA LYS A 50 20.31 1.21 5.56
C LYS A 50 19.98 1.35 7.04
N LEU A 51 18.73 1.73 7.35
CA LEU A 51 18.23 1.92 8.71
C LEU A 51 18.35 0.64 9.54
N ILE A 52 17.94 -0.51 8.96
CA ILE A 52 18.04 -1.84 9.58
C ILE A 52 19.48 -2.16 9.99
N LYS A 53 20.45 -1.90 9.11
CA LYS A 53 21.86 -2.11 9.40
C LYS A 53 22.38 -1.19 10.50
N GLN A 54 22.00 0.10 10.46
CA GLN A 54 22.42 1.09 11.45
C GLN A 54 21.86 0.80 12.84
N GLN A 55 20.59 0.38 12.91
CA GLN A 55 19.89 0.10 14.15
C GLN A 55 20.00 -1.36 14.60
N LYS A 56 20.71 -2.21 13.82
CA LYS A 56 20.88 -3.65 14.10
C LYS A 56 19.54 -4.37 14.30
N ILE A 57 18.55 -4.02 13.45
CA ILE A 57 17.23 -4.66 13.52
C ILE A 57 17.34 -6.09 13.00
N GLU A 58 16.90 -7.04 13.83
CA GLU A 58 16.89 -8.46 13.48
C GLU A 58 15.54 -8.88 12.90
N LYS A 59 15.58 -9.80 11.92
CA LYS A 59 14.39 -10.40 11.29
C LYS A 59 13.34 -9.37 10.83
N PRO A 60 13.73 -8.35 10.04
CA PRO A 60 12.80 -7.32 9.61
C PRO A 60 11.71 -7.87 8.70
N ILE A 61 10.50 -7.34 8.81
CA ILE A 61 9.43 -7.59 7.85
C ILE A 61 9.28 -6.35 6.97
N PHE A 62 9.42 -6.54 5.66
CA PHE A 62 9.10 -5.53 4.66
C PHE A 62 7.68 -5.78 4.18
N TYR A 63 6.80 -4.81 4.36
CA TYR A 63 5.44 -4.87 3.88
C TYR A 63 5.24 -3.84 2.77
N ILE A 64 5.06 -4.33 1.54
CA ILE A 64 4.93 -3.49 0.35
C ILE A 64 3.46 -3.46 -0.06
N LEU A 65 2.93 -2.25 -0.27
CA LEU A 65 1.59 -2.01 -0.76
C LEU A 65 1.62 -1.78 -2.27
N GLY A 66 1.09 -2.72 -3.02
CA GLY A 66 1.07 -2.72 -4.48
C GLY A 66 2.15 -3.59 -5.14
N ASN A 67 1.98 -3.81 -6.44
CA ASN A 67 2.83 -4.72 -7.23
C ASN A 67 3.76 -3.99 -8.21
N THR A 68 3.74 -2.66 -8.27
CA THR A 68 4.35 -1.87 -9.35
C THR A 68 5.86 -2.06 -9.46
N ILE A 69 6.56 -2.24 -8.32
CA ILE A 69 7.99 -2.50 -8.28
C ILE A 69 8.40 -3.92 -8.75
N GLY A 70 7.43 -4.80 -9.00
CA GLY A 70 7.68 -6.24 -9.16
C GLY A 70 8.80 -6.60 -10.14
N ALA A 71 8.93 -5.90 -11.27
CA ALA A 71 10.00 -6.15 -12.22
C ALA A 71 11.41 -5.98 -11.62
N PHE A 72 11.55 -5.19 -10.56
CA PHE A 72 12.82 -4.84 -9.92
C PHE A 72 12.98 -5.43 -8.51
N ILE A 73 12.00 -6.16 -7.99
CA ILE A 73 11.98 -6.63 -6.60
C ILE A 73 13.04 -7.70 -6.28
N ALA A 74 13.46 -8.50 -7.25
CA ALA A 74 14.31 -9.67 -7.02
C ALA A 74 15.65 -9.37 -6.29
N PRO A 75 16.42 -8.32 -6.62
CA PRO A 75 17.62 -7.98 -5.87
C PRO A 75 17.32 -7.51 -4.45
N PHE A 76 16.19 -6.84 -4.22
CA PHE A 76 15.77 -6.39 -2.89
C PHE A 76 15.34 -7.57 -2.03
N ALA A 77 14.52 -8.48 -2.54
CA ALA A 77 14.13 -9.70 -1.85
C ALA A 77 15.37 -10.50 -1.37
N ARG A 78 16.39 -10.66 -2.23
CA ARG A 78 17.65 -11.30 -1.84
C ARG A 78 18.36 -10.56 -0.69
N LYS A 79 18.37 -9.22 -0.70
CA LYS A 79 18.98 -8.44 0.40
C LYS A 79 18.19 -8.58 1.71
N ILE A 80 16.87 -8.59 1.63
CA ILE A 80 15.97 -8.79 2.78
C ILE A 80 16.20 -10.18 3.39
N HIS A 81 16.20 -11.22 2.59
CA HIS A 81 16.42 -12.58 3.06
C HIS A 81 17.83 -12.80 3.66
N LYS A 82 18.86 -12.10 3.16
CA LYS A 82 20.20 -12.12 3.76
C LYS A 82 20.24 -11.53 5.18
N LEU A 83 19.25 -10.74 5.55
CA LEU A 83 19.06 -10.21 6.91
C LEU A 83 18.12 -11.10 7.76
N SER A 84 17.83 -12.32 7.30
CA SER A 84 16.80 -13.19 7.88
C SER A 84 15.42 -12.50 7.95
N GLY A 85 15.20 -11.50 7.09
CA GLY A 85 13.95 -10.78 6.97
C GLY A 85 12.94 -11.46 6.05
N GLN A 86 11.73 -10.96 6.06
CA GLN A 86 10.62 -11.45 5.24
C GLN A 86 10.04 -10.32 4.37
N LEU A 87 9.57 -10.68 3.19
CA LEU A 87 8.91 -9.80 2.24
C LEU A 87 7.42 -10.14 2.17
N PHE A 88 6.59 -9.28 2.73
CA PHE A 88 5.13 -9.35 2.63
C PHE A 88 4.63 -8.35 1.60
N VAL A 89 3.59 -8.71 0.87
CA VAL A 89 3.05 -7.86 -0.19
C VAL A 89 1.53 -7.85 -0.11
N ASN A 90 0.93 -6.65 -0.15
CA ASN A 90 -0.48 -6.48 -0.43
C ASN A 90 -0.63 -6.06 -1.90
N PRO A 91 -1.31 -6.84 -2.75
CA PRO A 91 -1.46 -6.53 -4.16
C PRO A 91 -2.35 -5.32 -4.47
N ASP A 92 -3.09 -4.79 -3.49
CA ASP A 92 -4.02 -3.63 -3.58
C ASP A 92 -5.16 -3.82 -4.61
N GLY A 93 -5.22 -4.89 -5.32
CA GLY A 93 -6.24 -5.16 -6.33
C GLY A 93 -5.65 -5.46 -7.71
N LEU A 94 -6.52 -5.48 -8.71
CA LEU A 94 -6.16 -5.86 -10.08
C LEU A 94 -5.79 -4.62 -10.91
N GLU A 95 -4.70 -3.92 -10.54
CA GLU A 95 -4.28 -2.67 -11.23
C GLU A 95 -4.14 -2.86 -12.75
N TRP A 96 -3.68 -4.01 -13.20
CA TRP A 96 -3.53 -4.30 -14.63
C TRP A 96 -4.86 -4.38 -15.39
N LYS A 97 -6.01 -4.54 -14.71
CA LYS A 97 -7.34 -4.52 -15.34
C LYS A 97 -7.93 -3.12 -15.51
N ARG A 98 -7.33 -2.10 -14.90
CA ARG A 98 -7.90 -0.75 -14.90
C ARG A 98 -7.78 -0.11 -16.28
N SER A 99 -8.90 0.41 -16.78
CA SER A 99 -9.00 1.03 -18.12
C SER A 99 -8.15 2.30 -18.29
N LYS A 100 -7.77 2.95 -17.19
CA LYS A 100 -6.88 4.13 -17.22
C LYS A 100 -5.48 3.82 -17.79
N TRP A 101 -5.07 2.56 -17.82
CA TRP A 101 -3.75 2.15 -18.29
C TRP A 101 -3.77 1.70 -19.76
N SER A 102 -2.76 2.12 -20.51
CA SER A 102 -2.52 1.61 -21.85
C SER A 102 -2.16 0.12 -21.85
N LYS A 103 -2.37 -0.58 -22.96
CA LYS A 103 -2.09 -2.03 -23.07
C LYS A 103 -0.66 -2.42 -22.68
N PRO A 104 0.42 -1.68 -23.07
CA PRO A 104 1.77 -2.00 -22.62
C PRO A 104 1.93 -1.87 -21.09
N VAL A 105 1.30 -0.85 -20.47
CA VAL A 105 1.34 -0.66 -19.01
C VAL A 105 0.58 -1.78 -18.31
N GLN A 106 -0.58 -2.19 -18.82
CA GLN A 106 -1.33 -3.33 -18.30
C GLN A 106 -0.49 -4.62 -18.34
N ALA A 107 0.21 -4.87 -19.45
CA ALA A 107 1.10 -6.03 -19.58
C ALA A 107 2.27 -5.98 -18.58
N TYR A 108 2.88 -4.79 -18.41
CA TYR A 108 3.92 -4.56 -17.39
C TYR A 108 3.40 -4.86 -15.98
N LEU A 109 2.25 -4.30 -15.60
CA LEU A 109 1.65 -4.49 -14.28
C LEU A 109 1.32 -5.96 -14.02
N LYS A 110 0.81 -6.68 -15.02
CA LYS A 110 0.55 -8.12 -14.92
C LYS A 110 1.84 -8.93 -14.75
N TYR A 111 2.89 -8.56 -15.44
CA TYR A 111 4.22 -9.16 -15.28
C TYR A 111 4.79 -8.87 -13.88
N ALA A 112 4.71 -7.63 -13.43
CA ALA A 112 5.18 -7.20 -12.12
C ALA A 112 4.46 -7.96 -10.99
N GLU A 113 3.13 -8.11 -11.06
CA GLU A 113 2.34 -8.94 -10.15
C GLU A 113 2.87 -10.38 -10.07
N LYS A 114 3.08 -11.01 -11.23
CA LYS A 114 3.64 -12.38 -11.30
C LYS A 114 5.00 -12.49 -10.63
N VAL A 115 5.87 -11.49 -10.80
CA VAL A 115 7.21 -11.50 -10.17
C VAL A 115 7.09 -11.27 -8.67
N MET A 116 6.23 -10.33 -8.23
CA MET A 116 5.98 -10.09 -6.82
C MET A 116 5.50 -11.35 -6.10
N THR A 117 4.50 -12.06 -6.67
CA THR A 117 3.98 -13.29 -6.06
C THR A 117 5.02 -14.42 -5.97
N LYS A 118 6.04 -14.41 -6.85
CA LYS A 118 7.16 -15.38 -6.79
C LYS A 118 8.22 -15.02 -5.75
N LYS A 119 8.33 -13.75 -5.39
CA LYS A 119 9.41 -13.25 -4.52
C LYS A 119 8.95 -12.95 -3.10
N ALA A 120 7.65 -12.74 -2.91
CA ALA A 120 7.07 -12.56 -1.60
C ALA A 120 7.08 -13.86 -0.79
N ASP A 121 7.31 -13.73 0.50
CA ASP A 121 7.17 -14.81 1.47
C ASP A 121 5.69 -15.00 1.86
N LEU A 122 4.91 -13.91 1.79
CA LEU A 122 3.48 -13.92 2.05
C LEU A 122 2.78 -12.82 1.22
N ILE A 123 1.66 -13.16 0.60
CA ILE A 123 0.74 -12.20 0.00
C ILE A 123 -0.41 -11.98 0.98
N ILE A 124 -0.61 -10.75 1.40
CA ILE A 124 -1.71 -10.36 2.30
C ILE A 124 -2.78 -9.68 1.45
N SER A 125 -3.91 -10.31 1.29
CA SER A 125 -5.05 -9.76 0.55
C SER A 125 -6.07 -9.17 1.51
N ASP A 126 -6.52 -7.96 1.25
CA ASP A 126 -7.53 -7.24 2.04
C ASP A 126 -8.96 -7.58 1.59
N ASN A 127 -9.09 -8.31 0.49
CA ASN A 127 -10.36 -8.74 -0.09
C ASN A 127 -10.30 -10.22 -0.49
N GLN A 128 -11.33 -10.98 -0.14
CA GLN A 128 -11.41 -12.42 -0.43
C GLN A 128 -11.39 -12.72 -1.94
N GLY A 129 -11.97 -11.83 -2.76
CA GLY A 129 -11.93 -11.97 -4.23
C GLY A 129 -10.51 -11.83 -4.78
N ILE A 130 -9.69 -10.94 -4.20
CA ILE A 130 -8.28 -10.82 -4.56
C ILE A 130 -7.49 -12.04 -4.10
N GLU A 131 -7.72 -12.55 -2.90
CA GLU A 131 -7.07 -13.77 -2.43
C GLU A 131 -7.37 -14.96 -3.35
N SER A 132 -8.65 -15.20 -3.66
CA SER A 132 -9.08 -16.29 -4.56
C SER A 132 -8.46 -16.16 -5.95
N TYR A 133 -8.36 -14.93 -6.46
CA TYR A 133 -7.69 -14.65 -7.72
C TYR A 133 -6.18 -14.97 -7.65
N ILE A 134 -5.49 -14.56 -6.61
CA ILE A 134 -4.05 -14.84 -6.44
C ILE A 134 -3.81 -16.35 -6.34
N GLN A 135 -4.58 -17.06 -5.52
CA GLN A 135 -4.48 -18.51 -5.36
C GLN A 135 -4.70 -19.26 -6.67
N SER A 136 -5.70 -18.86 -7.45
CA SER A 136 -6.00 -19.51 -8.74
C SER A 136 -4.98 -19.18 -9.83
N SER A 137 -4.46 -17.94 -9.87
CA SER A 137 -3.53 -17.47 -10.90
C SER A 137 -2.07 -17.82 -10.59
N TYR A 138 -1.72 -17.99 -9.31
CA TYR A 138 -0.36 -18.18 -8.82
C TYR A 138 -0.29 -19.25 -7.73
N PRO A 139 -0.40 -20.54 -8.10
CA PRO A 139 -0.47 -21.64 -7.12
C PRO A 139 0.75 -21.77 -6.19
N TRP A 140 1.86 -21.11 -6.55
CA TRP A 140 3.07 -21.06 -5.71
C TRP A 140 3.02 -20.01 -4.60
N ALA A 141 2.06 -19.05 -4.66
CA ALA A 141 1.97 -17.96 -3.71
C ALA A 141 1.37 -18.44 -2.39
N LYS A 142 2.02 -18.09 -1.28
CA LYS A 142 1.43 -18.21 0.04
C LYS A 142 0.54 -17.00 0.27
N THR A 143 -0.71 -17.19 0.65
CA THR A 143 -1.67 -16.09 0.85
C THR A 143 -2.25 -16.11 2.25
N SER A 144 -2.70 -14.95 2.69
CA SER A 144 -3.51 -14.77 3.89
C SER A 144 -4.50 -13.63 3.65
N PHE A 145 -5.75 -13.85 3.99
CA PHE A 145 -6.77 -12.80 3.98
C PHE A 145 -6.74 -12.05 5.31
N ILE A 146 -6.49 -10.73 5.23
CA ILE A 146 -6.56 -9.80 6.37
C ILE A 146 -7.28 -8.55 5.90
N ALA A 147 -8.54 -8.41 6.25
CA ALA A 147 -9.33 -7.22 5.91
C ALA A 147 -8.77 -5.96 6.59
N TYR A 148 -8.91 -4.82 5.93
CA TYR A 148 -8.65 -3.55 6.61
C TYR A 148 -9.58 -3.37 7.80
N GLY A 149 -9.00 -2.91 8.91
CA GLY A 149 -9.76 -2.48 10.07
C GLY A 149 -10.36 -1.09 9.86
N THR A 150 -11.36 -0.77 10.65
CA THR A 150 -11.92 0.58 10.73
C THR A 150 -12.20 0.92 12.18
N ASP A 151 -12.22 2.20 12.50
CA ASP A 151 -12.72 2.68 13.80
C ASP A 151 -14.24 2.54 13.81
N LEU A 152 -14.72 1.69 14.70
CA LEU A 152 -16.15 1.43 14.90
C LEU A 152 -16.76 2.33 15.99
N THR A 153 -16.02 3.33 16.48
CA THR A 153 -16.56 4.30 17.43
C THR A 153 -17.78 5.00 16.82
N PRO A 154 -18.95 4.89 17.43
CA PRO A 154 -20.14 5.54 16.91
C PRO A 154 -19.93 7.05 16.78
N SER A 155 -20.42 7.63 15.70
CA SER A 155 -20.43 9.09 15.56
C SER A 155 -21.24 9.72 16.68
N SER A 156 -20.72 10.79 17.27
CA SER A 156 -21.48 11.64 18.20
C SER A 156 -22.54 12.53 17.47
N LEU A 157 -22.51 12.57 16.13
CA LEU A 157 -23.46 13.31 15.33
C LEU A 157 -24.77 12.54 15.22
N THR A 158 -25.88 13.23 15.50
CA THR A 158 -27.24 12.75 15.27
C THR A 158 -27.87 13.47 14.09
N ALA A 159 -29.00 12.97 13.60
CA ALA A 159 -29.75 13.66 12.54
C ALA A 159 -30.09 15.12 12.89
N GLN A 160 -30.24 15.44 14.17
CA GLN A 160 -30.60 16.78 14.69
C GLN A 160 -29.37 17.66 14.96
N SER A 161 -28.15 17.15 14.82
CA SER A 161 -26.94 17.94 15.03
C SER A 161 -26.84 19.05 13.97
N ASP A 162 -26.48 20.28 14.40
CA ASP A 162 -26.36 21.45 13.50
C ASP A 162 -25.50 21.15 12.28
N LYS A 163 -24.35 20.49 12.48
CA LYS A 163 -23.47 20.08 11.37
C LYS A 163 -24.16 19.19 10.32
N VAL A 164 -25.08 18.34 10.74
CA VAL A 164 -25.84 17.48 9.84
C VAL A 164 -26.92 18.29 9.13
N GLN A 165 -27.62 19.15 9.84
CA GLN A 165 -28.64 20.03 9.27
C GLN A 165 -28.03 21.01 8.26
N ASP A 166 -26.91 21.64 8.58
CA ASP A 166 -26.17 22.53 7.69
C ASP A 166 -25.72 21.80 6.40
N PHE A 167 -25.24 20.56 6.53
CA PHE A 167 -24.88 19.73 5.39
C PHE A 167 -26.10 19.46 4.49
N LEU A 168 -27.21 19.04 5.07
CA LEU A 168 -28.44 18.74 4.33
C LEU A 168 -28.99 19.97 3.63
N ALA A 169 -28.98 21.12 4.31
CA ALA A 169 -29.40 22.40 3.75
C ALA A 169 -28.49 22.85 2.60
N LYS A 170 -27.18 22.78 2.79
CA LYS A 170 -26.18 23.13 1.76
C LYS A 170 -26.38 22.36 0.47
N TRP A 171 -26.70 21.07 0.57
CA TRP A 171 -26.88 20.21 -0.60
C TRP A 171 -28.35 20.05 -1.01
N GLN A 172 -29.26 20.85 -0.43
CA GLN A 172 -30.69 20.82 -0.72
C GLN A 172 -31.29 19.41 -0.70
N THR A 173 -30.86 18.61 0.28
CA THR A 173 -31.28 17.22 0.45
C THR A 173 -31.92 17.01 1.83
N LYS A 174 -32.40 15.81 2.10
CA LYS A 174 -32.99 15.42 3.38
C LYS A 174 -32.46 14.10 3.85
N GLU A 175 -32.61 13.79 5.13
CA GLU A 175 -32.28 12.50 5.69
C GLU A 175 -32.91 11.36 4.86
N LYS A 176 -32.10 10.34 4.53
CA LYS A 176 -32.50 9.22 3.66
C LYS A 176 -32.97 9.61 2.25
N GLY A 177 -32.72 10.84 1.82
CA GLY A 177 -33.10 11.36 0.51
C GLY A 177 -31.95 11.42 -0.50
N TYR A 178 -30.82 10.73 -0.26
CA TYR A 178 -29.66 10.74 -1.16
C TYR A 178 -28.91 9.41 -1.14
N TYR A 179 -28.11 9.19 -2.18
CA TYR A 179 -27.10 8.11 -2.22
C TYR A 179 -25.72 8.71 -2.00
N LEU A 180 -24.97 8.16 -1.06
CA LEU A 180 -23.60 8.59 -0.78
C LEU A 180 -22.60 7.60 -1.42
N ILE A 181 -21.71 8.14 -2.27
CA ILE A 181 -20.59 7.39 -2.82
C ILE A 181 -19.30 8.03 -2.30
N VAL A 182 -18.50 7.26 -1.59
CA VAL A 182 -17.19 7.69 -1.09
C VAL A 182 -16.12 6.94 -1.86
N GLY A 183 -15.28 7.66 -2.60
CA GLY A 183 -14.25 7.02 -3.42
C GLY A 183 -13.24 8.03 -3.97
N ARG A 184 -12.17 7.51 -4.56
CA ARG A 184 -11.22 8.30 -5.35
C ARG A 184 -11.60 8.17 -6.82
N PHE A 185 -11.84 9.28 -7.50
CA PHE A 185 -12.14 9.36 -8.93
C PHE A 185 -10.87 9.66 -9.72
#